data_e2e6913b9b70d4a94da6eaa38ab76add
#
_entry.id   e2e6913b9b70d4a94da6eaa38ab76add
#
_cell.length_a   1.000
_cell.length_b   1.000
_cell.length_c   1.000
_cell.angle_alpha   90.00
_cell.angle_beta   90.00
_cell.angle_gamma   90.00
#
_symmetry.space_group_name_H-M   'P 1'
#
loop_
_entity.id
_entity.type
_entity.pdbx_description
1 polymer ?
#
loop_
_entity_poly.entity_id
_entity_poly.type
_entity_poly.pdbx_seq_one_letter_code
_entity_poly.pdbx_strand_id
1 'polypeptide(L)'
;VREHPESTLLLGASGAFMFVLSALKLPSVTGSCSHPTGSGLGAVLFRPPVVAVLGTVTLLFQALLLAHGGLTTLGANVFSMAVVGPWAGYGVYRLALRCGARLAVAVFCAAFVADLSTYCVTSVQLALAFPDPVGGFLGALGKFGSIFAVTQIPLAVSEGLLTVLVVRLLAQSSAGELARLGVRTGGLRKAGTEAETENGTDTGAEAGTGTGPDTGAEAGTGTGPETGAEAGTETATGTGAVAR
;
A
#
# COMPACT_ATOMS: atom_id res chain seq x y z
N VAL A 1 -7.99 4.82 18.73
CA VAL A 1 -8.22 3.52 18.10
C VAL A 1 -9.49 2.85 18.65
N ARG A 2 -9.73 2.84 19.98
CA ARG A 2 -10.95 2.21 20.55
C ARG A 2 -12.26 2.94 20.19
N GLU A 3 -12.19 4.25 19.90
CA GLU A 3 -13.36 5.06 19.59
C GLU A 3 -13.73 5.11 18.09
N HIS A 4 -12.82 4.60 17.21
CA HIS A 4 -13.00 4.63 15.75
C HIS A 4 -12.55 3.31 15.12
N PRO A 5 -13.46 2.34 14.92
CA PRO A 5 -13.13 1.03 14.34
C PRO A 5 -12.58 1.13 12.92
N GLU A 6 -12.99 2.14 12.15
CA GLU A 6 -12.52 2.39 10.78
C GLU A 6 -11.02 2.74 10.75
N SER A 7 -10.51 3.50 11.72
CA SER A 7 -9.08 3.79 11.86
C SER A 7 -8.28 2.52 12.20
N THR A 8 -8.87 1.56 12.90
CA THR A 8 -8.26 0.25 13.17
C THR A 8 -8.13 -0.57 11.90
N LEU A 9 -9.12 -0.51 11.01
CA LEU A 9 -9.05 -1.17 9.71
C LEU A 9 -7.92 -0.60 8.84
N LEU A 10 -7.81 0.73 8.76
CA LEU A 10 -6.71 1.39 8.04
C LEU A 10 -5.34 1.08 8.64
N LEU A 11 -5.24 0.99 9.97
CA LEU A 11 -4.01 0.60 10.65
C LEU A 11 -3.63 -0.84 10.29
N GLY A 12 -4.58 -1.77 10.34
CA GLY A 12 -4.38 -3.15 9.91
C GLY A 12 -4.00 -3.25 8.44
N ALA A 13 -4.67 -2.50 7.56
CA ALA A 13 -4.34 -2.44 6.13
C ALA A 13 -2.92 -1.91 5.89
N SER A 14 -2.48 -0.89 6.64
CA SER A 14 -1.11 -0.39 6.54
C SER A 14 -0.07 -1.41 7.00
N GLY A 15 -0.35 -2.16 8.08
CA GLY A 15 0.51 -3.26 8.52
C GLY A 15 0.58 -4.41 7.52
N ALA A 16 -0.56 -4.78 6.95
CA ALA A 16 -0.63 -5.78 5.88
C ALA A 16 0.14 -5.32 4.64
N PHE A 17 0.03 -4.05 4.25
CA PHE A 17 0.79 -3.46 3.16
C PHE A 17 2.31 -3.56 3.39
N MET A 18 2.78 -3.18 4.59
CA MET A 18 4.20 -3.33 4.97
C MET A 18 4.64 -4.80 4.90
N PHE A 19 3.82 -5.73 5.41
CA PHE A 19 4.13 -7.15 5.43
C PHE A 19 4.19 -7.74 4.01
N VAL A 20 3.21 -7.44 3.16
CA VAL A 20 3.13 -7.95 1.78
C VAL A 20 4.28 -7.42 0.93
N LEU A 21 4.59 -6.12 1.02
CA LEU A 21 5.72 -5.54 0.28
C LEU A 21 7.05 -6.16 0.70
N SER A 22 7.25 -6.39 1.98
CA SER A 22 8.47 -7.01 2.47
C SER A 22 8.59 -8.51 2.15
N ALA A 23 7.49 -9.17 1.78
CA ALA A 23 7.54 -10.54 1.26
C ALA A 23 8.14 -10.62 -0.15
N LEU A 24 8.11 -9.52 -0.92
CA LEU A 24 8.73 -9.39 -2.25
C LEU A 24 10.24 -9.15 -2.12
N LYS A 25 10.95 -10.12 -1.57
CA LYS A 25 12.37 -9.99 -1.27
C LYS A 25 13.27 -10.39 -2.43
N LEU A 26 14.29 -9.57 -2.69
CA LEU A 26 15.41 -9.89 -3.57
C LEU A 26 16.62 -10.29 -2.70
N PRO A 27 17.20 -11.48 -2.90
CA PRO A 27 18.41 -11.87 -2.21
C PRO A 27 19.54 -10.86 -2.48
N SER A 28 20.25 -10.47 -1.45
CA SER A 28 21.41 -9.59 -1.52
C SER A 28 22.64 -10.26 -0.88
N VAL A 29 23.73 -9.53 -0.71
CA VAL A 29 24.99 -10.05 -0.15
C VAL A 29 24.90 -10.29 1.35
N THR A 30 25.74 -11.16 1.86
CA THR A 30 25.88 -11.46 3.31
C THR A 30 24.60 -11.91 4.01
N GLY A 31 23.69 -12.56 3.26
CA GLY A 31 22.40 -13.00 3.82
C GLY A 31 21.38 -11.88 4.05
N SER A 32 21.68 -10.65 3.60
CA SER A 32 20.71 -9.56 3.59
C SER A 32 19.74 -9.69 2.41
N CYS A 33 18.64 -8.96 2.46
CA CYS A 33 17.65 -8.91 1.38
C CYS A 33 17.29 -7.46 1.09
N SER A 34 16.98 -7.18 -0.18
CA SER A 34 16.39 -5.92 -0.62
C SER A 34 14.90 -6.12 -0.87
N HIS A 35 14.07 -5.25 -0.34
CA HIS A 35 12.61 -5.27 -0.53
C HIS A 35 12.02 -3.89 -0.28
N PRO A 36 10.87 -3.56 -0.87
CA PRO A 36 10.14 -2.36 -0.50
C PRO A 36 9.72 -2.43 0.97
N THR A 37 9.78 -1.31 1.70
CA THR A 37 9.50 -1.30 3.14
C THR A 37 8.02 -1.16 3.47
N GLY A 38 7.27 -0.43 2.65
CA GLY A 38 5.88 -0.06 2.91
C GLY A 38 5.71 0.91 4.08
N SER A 39 6.79 1.29 4.73
CA SER A 39 6.76 2.13 5.94
C SER A 39 6.32 3.56 5.66
N GLY A 40 6.53 4.04 4.44
CA GLY A 40 6.14 5.37 3.98
C GLY A 40 4.62 5.60 4.01
N LEU A 41 3.81 4.60 3.65
CA LEU A 41 2.35 4.68 3.74
C LEU A 41 1.91 4.90 5.19
N GLY A 42 2.41 4.06 6.09
CA GLY A 42 2.10 4.17 7.52
C GLY A 42 2.50 5.53 8.10
N ALA A 43 3.69 6.05 7.71
CA ALA A 43 4.20 7.33 8.17
C ALA A 43 3.29 8.51 7.75
N VAL A 44 2.78 8.48 6.52
CA VAL A 44 1.84 9.49 6.00
C VAL A 44 0.50 9.44 6.72
N LEU A 45 -0.05 8.24 6.97
CA LEU A 45 -1.38 8.05 7.56
C LEU A 45 -1.38 8.24 9.09
N PHE A 46 -0.45 7.62 9.81
CA PHE A 46 -0.51 7.47 11.27
C PHE A 46 0.61 8.18 12.05
N ARG A 47 1.54 8.82 11.37
CA ARG A 47 2.75 9.41 11.95
C ARG A 47 3.77 8.36 12.46
N PRO A 48 5.07 8.73 12.55
CA PRO A 48 6.15 7.79 12.84
C PRO A 48 6.04 6.98 14.13
N PRO A 49 5.56 7.52 15.28
CA PRO A 49 5.49 6.71 16.50
C PRO A 49 4.56 5.51 16.40
N VAL A 50 3.44 5.65 15.66
CA VAL A 50 2.51 4.55 15.43
C VAL A 50 3.15 3.51 14.50
N VAL A 51 3.88 3.98 13.47
CA VAL A 51 4.59 3.11 12.53
C VAL A 51 5.72 2.35 13.22
N ALA A 52 6.38 2.93 14.21
CA ALA A 52 7.40 2.23 14.99
C ALA A 52 6.84 0.97 15.67
N VAL A 53 5.65 1.07 16.26
CA VAL A 53 4.96 -0.09 16.86
C VAL A 53 4.48 -1.06 15.78
N LEU A 54 3.79 -0.54 14.76
CA LEU A 54 3.25 -1.35 13.68
C LEU A 54 4.35 -2.09 12.91
N GLY A 55 5.44 -1.39 12.58
CA GLY A 55 6.60 -1.94 11.91
C GLY A 55 7.32 -2.99 12.76
N THR A 56 7.41 -2.81 14.08
CA THR A 56 7.97 -3.82 14.98
C THR A 56 7.16 -5.11 14.92
N VAL A 57 5.83 -5.00 14.97
CA VAL A 57 4.94 -6.17 14.85
C VAL A 57 5.09 -6.82 13.48
N THR A 58 5.11 -6.04 12.41
CA THR A 58 5.32 -6.54 11.05
C THR A 58 6.65 -7.28 10.90
N LEU A 59 7.75 -6.69 11.40
CA LEU A 59 9.09 -7.29 11.38
C LEU A 59 9.18 -8.58 12.21
N LEU A 60 8.45 -8.65 13.32
CA LEU A 60 8.35 -9.87 14.12
C LEU A 60 7.68 -10.98 13.30
N PHE A 61 6.56 -10.69 12.63
CA PHE A 61 5.92 -11.66 11.73
C PHE A 61 6.81 -12.04 10.55
N GLN A 62 7.57 -11.12 9.98
CA GLN A 62 8.55 -11.43 8.93
C GLN A 62 9.62 -12.39 9.42
N ALA A 63 10.18 -12.16 10.61
CA ALA A 63 11.19 -13.04 11.19
C ALA A 63 10.65 -14.45 11.47
N LEU A 64 9.40 -14.56 11.94
CA LEU A 64 8.79 -15.83 12.31
C LEU A 64 8.21 -16.61 11.12
N LEU A 65 7.54 -15.93 10.19
CA LEU A 65 6.78 -16.57 9.12
C LEU A 65 7.54 -16.63 7.79
N LEU A 66 8.38 -15.63 7.51
CA LEU A 66 9.09 -15.52 6.23
C LEU A 66 10.57 -15.90 6.31
N ALA A 67 11.06 -16.27 7.51
CA ALA A 67 12.48 -16.49 7.77
C ALA A 67 13.32 -15.31 7.24
N HIS A 68 12.87 -14.08 7.45
CA HIS A 68 13.45 -12.86 6.92
C HIS A 68 14.03 -12.00 8.06
N GLY A 69 15.32 -11.72 7.99
CA GLY A 69 16.04 -10.91 8.96
C GLY A 69 16.41 -11.62 10.27
N GLY A 70 15.63 -12.59 10.72
CA GLY A 70 15.87 -13.34 11.97
C GLY A 70 15.59 -12.55 13.26
N LEU A 71 15.41 -13.26 14.36
CA LEU A 71 15.15 -12.67 15.68
C LEU A 71 16.39 -11.95 16.26
N THR A 72 17.58 -12.41 15.91
CA THR A 72 18.85 -11.82 16.36
C THR A 72 19.09 -10.44 15.78
N THR A 73 18.63 -10.19 14.58
CA THR A 73 18.76 -8.91 13.86
C THR A 73 17.52 -8.03 13.96
N LEU A 74 16.48 -8.49 14.67
CA LEU A 74 15.20 -7.79 14.77
C LEU A 74 15.36 -6.35 15.26
N GLY A 75 16.20 -6.11 16.26
CA GLY A 75 16.46 -4.76 16.79
C GLY A 75 17.05 -3.82 15.75
N ALA A 76 18.03 -4.29 14.97
CA ALA A 76 18.64 -3.52 13.90
C ALA A 76 17.61 -3.19 12.79
N ASN A 77 16.79 -4.18 12.41
CA ASN A 77 15.74 -4.00 11.41
C ASN A 77 14.64 -3.05 11.90
N VAL A 78 14.22 -3.16 13.15
CA VAL A 78 13.26 -2.21 13.77
C VAL A 78 13.81 -0.79 13.74
N PHE A 79 15.08 -0.61 14.12
CA PHE A 79 15.69 0.71 14.12
C PHE A 79 15.74 1.32 12.72
N SER A 80 16.18 0.58 11.71
CA SER A 80 16.28 1.10 10.34
C SER A 80 14.89 1.30 9.69
N MET A 81 14.04 0.28 9.71
CA MET A 81 12.79 0.24 8.92
C MET A 81 11.58 0.79 9.67
N ALA A 82 11.48 0.58 10.99
CA ALA A 82 10.32 1.02 11.76
C ALA A 82 10.52 2.37 12.45
N VAL A 83 11.79 2.80 12.64
CA VAL A 83 12.10 4.09 13.26
C VAL A 83 12.64 5.06 12.21
N VAL A 84 13.88 4.87 11.72
CA VAL A 84 14.55 5.88 10.89
C VAL A 84 13.81 6.13 9.58
N GLY A 85 13.43 5.08 8.84
CA GLY A 85 12.69 5.21 7.59
C GLY A 85 11.43 6.06 7.71
N PRO A 86 10.48 5.71 8.59
CA PRO A 86 9.25 6.48 8.79
C PRO A 86 9.47 7.93 9.24
N TRP A 87 10.44 8.18 10.11
CA TRP A 87 10.74 9.55 10.57
C TRP A 87 11.29 10.40 9.44
N ALA A 88 12.22 9.87 8.63
CA ALA A 88 12.77 10.55 7.46
C ALA A 88 11.68 10.81 6.42
N GLY A 89 10.90 9.79 6.06
CA GLY A 89 9.79 9.90 5.12
C GLY A 89 8.73 10.92 5.56
N TYR A 90 8.33 10.89 6.83
CA TYR A 90 7.38 11.87 7.37
C TYR A 90 7.93 13.29 7.37
N GLY A 91 9.22 13.45 7.68
CA GLY A 91 9.90 14.74 7.60
C GLY A 91 9.82 15.32 6.19
N VAL A 92 10.14 14.53 5.18
CA VAL A 92 10.05 14.92 3.76
C VAL A 92 8.59 15.18 3.35
N TYR A 93 7.64 14.36 3.76
CA TYR A 93 6.21 14.60 3.54
C TYR A 93 5.78 15.99 4.03
N ARG A 94 6.11 16.30 5.29
CA ARG A 94 5.79 17.60 5.90
C ARG A 94 6.47 18.77 5.20
N LEU A 95 7.72 18.58 4.80
CA LEU A 95 8.49 19.60 4.08
C LEU A 95 7.91 19.85 2.69
N ALA A 96 7.63 18.80 1.94
CA ALA A 96 7.04 18.89 0.60
C ALA A 96 5.70 19.64 0.62
N LEU A 97 4.82 19.31 1.58
CA LEU A 97 3.56 20.02 1.76
C LEU A 97 3.74 21.50 2.14
N ARG A 98 4.72 21.81 2.98
CA ARG A 98 5.05 23.21 3.34
C ARG A 98 5.56 24.00 2.13
N CYS A 99 6.30 23.35 1.24
CA CYS A 99 6.77 23.95 -0.03
C CYS A 99 5.67 24.02 -1.11
N GLY A 100 4.41 23.66 -0.78
CA GLY A 100 3.28 23.74 -1.71
C GLY A 100 3.21 22.59 -2.72
N ALA A 101 3.93 21.49 -2.50
CA ALA A 101 3.87 20.33 -3.38
C ALA A 101 2.47 19.69 -3.37
N ARG A 102 2.07 19.12 -4.52
CA ARG A 102 0.83 18.33 -4.62
C ARG A 102 0.93 17.11 -3.70
N LEU A 103 -0.20 16.69 -3.13
CA LEU A 103 -0.25 15.55 -2.19
C LEU A 103 0.41 14.29 -2.78
N ALA A 104 0.16 13.97 -4.06
CA ALA A 104 0.76 12.81 -4.71
C ALA A 104 2.30 12.86 -4.71
N VAL A 105 2.88 14.05 -4.98
CA VAL A 105 4.34 14.25 -4.94
C VAL A 105 4.86 14.11 -3.52
N ALA A 106 4.19 14.71 -2.54
CA ALA A 106 4.58 14.61 -1.14
C ALA A 106 4.56 13.16 -0.63
N VAL A 107 3.54 12.37 -1.01
CA VAL A 107 3.41 10.96 -0.68
C VAL A 107 4.48 10.12 -1.36
N PHE A 108 4.72 10.35 -2.65
CA PHE A 108 5.79 9.69 -3.39
C PHE A 108 7.15 9.92 -2.74
N CYS A 109 7.51 11.18 -2.51
CA CYS A 109 8.79 11.53 -1.88
C CYS A 109 8.91 10.94 -0.46
N ALA A 110 7.81 10.89 0.30
CA ALA A 110 7.80 10.28 1.62
C ALA A 110 8.16 8.80 1.58
N ALA A 111 7.50 8.02 0.73
CA ALA A 111 7.76 6.59 0.60
C ALA A 111 9.16 6.33 0.03
N PHE A 112 9.53 7.04 -1.02
CA PHE A 112 10.86 6.96 -1.62
C PHE A 112 11.98 7.20 -0.61
N VAL A 113 11.88 8.28 0.18
CA VAL A 113 12.91 8.62 1.17
C VAL A 113 12.86 7.69 2.38
N ALA A 114 11.68 7.23 2.81
CA ALA A 114 11.56 6.26 3.89
C ALA A 114 12.31 4.97 3.54
N ASP A 115 12.11 4.46 2.32
CA ASP A 115 12.76 3.27 1.83
C ASP A 115 14.30 3.46 1.73
N LEU A 116 14.77 4.49 1.05
CA LEU A 116 16.21 4.75 0.91
C LEU A 116 16.90 4.99 2.27
N SER A 117 16.25 5.71 3.19
CA SER A 117 16.81 5.96 4.52
C SER A 117 16.99 4.66 5.31
N THR A 118 16.04 3.74 5.19
CA THR A 118 16.14 2.41 5.78
C THR A 118 17.40 1.69 5.33
N TYR A 119 17.67 1.67 4.03
CA TYR A 119 18.83 0.96 3.50
C TYR A 119 20.16 1.71 3.67
N CYS A 120 20.14 3.03 3.74
CA CYS A 120 21.33 3.80 4.17
C CYS A 120 21.75 3.39 5.59
N VAL A 121 20.79 3.32 6.52
CA VAL A 121 21.08 2.88 7.90
C VAL A 121 21.51 1.42 7.94
N THR A 122 20.84 0.54 7.17
CA THR A 122 21.20 -0.86 7.07
C THR A 122 22.62 -1.04 6.52
N SER A 123 23.04 -0.23 5.53
CA SER A 123 24.42 -0.23 5.01
C SER A 123 25.44 0.10 6.09
N VAL A 124 25.13 1.09 6.92
CA VAL A 124 25.98 1.46 8.06
C VAL A 124 26.04 0.33 9.10
N GLN A 125 24.90 -0.25 9.45
CA GLN A 125 24.83 -1.37 10.40
C GLN A 125 25.64 -2.57 9.92
N LEU A 126 25.53 -2.93 8.63
CA LEU A 126 26.29 -4.03 8.03
C LEU A 126 27.80 -3.71 7.97
N ALA A 127 28.18 -2.47 7.64
CA ALA A 127 29.58 -2.07 7.61
C ALA A 127 30.22 -2.10 9.00
N LEU A 128 29.44 -1.82 10.05
CA LEU A 128 29.90 -1.96 11.44
C LEU A 128 30.06 -3.43 11.86
N ALA A 129 29.11 -4.28 11.44
CA ALA A 129 29.12 -5.69 11.80
C ALA A 129 30.14 -6.52 11.00
N PHE A 130 30.38 -6.14 9.75
CA PHE A 130 31.22 -6.85 8.77
C PHE A 130 32.18 -5.90 8.07
N PRO A 131 33.20 -5.35 8.78
CA PRO A 131 34.17 -4.44 8.18
C PRO A 131 35.00 -5.17 7.11
N ASP A 132 35.39 -4.43 6.07
CA ASP A 132 36.24 -4.97 5.00
C ASP A 132 37.65 -5.25 5.52
N PRO A 133 38.27 -6.40 5.17
CA PRO A 133 39.60 -6.75 5.64
C PRO A 133 40.70 -5.74 5.26
N VAL A 134 40.54 -5.02 4.15
CA VAL A 134 41.51 -4.07 3.63
C VAL A 134 41.07 -2.62 3.83
N GLY A 135 39.81 -2.33 3.45
CA GLY A 135 39.26 -0.95 3.49
C GLY A 135 38.55 -0.61 4.79
N GLY A 136 38.50 -1.53 5.76
CA GLY A 136 37.83 -1.33 7.05
C GLY A 136 36.37 -0.96 6.89
N PHE A 137 35.86 -0.08 7.78
CA PHE A 137 34.47 0.39 7.77
C PHE A 137 34.08 1.09 6.46
N LEU A 138 34.93 1.99 5.96
CA LEU A 138 34.61 2.75 4.75
C LEU A 138 34.57 1.87 3.50
N GLY A 139 35.47 0.86 3.41
CA GLY A 139 35.46 -0.12 2.33
C GLY A 139 34.17 -0.96 2.35
N ALA A 140 33.77 -1.42 3.53
CA ALA A 140 32.51 -2.16 3.72
C ALA A 140 31.30 -1.29 3.39
N LEU A 141 31.25 -0.04 3.87
CA LEU A 141 30.16 0.90 3.62
C LEU A 141 30.00 1.16 2.11
N GLY A 142 31.11 1.37 1.40
CA GLY A 142 31.10 1.55 -0.04
C GLY A 142 30.54 0.33 -0.78
N LYS A 143 30.91 -0.89 -0.36
CA LYS A 143 30.38 -2.14 -0.92
C LYS A 143 28.89 -2.31 -0.66
N PHE A 144 28.45 -2.24 0.59
CA PHE A 144 27.05 -2.42 0.93
C PHE A 144 26.17 -1.31 0.35
N GLY A 145 26.63 -0.05 0.44
CA GLY A 145 25.91 1.10 -0.10
C GLY A 145 25.72 1.01 -1.62
N SER A 146 26.74 0.60 -2.38
CA SER A 146 26.63 0.47 -3.84
C SER A 146 25.68 -0.66 -4.25
N ILE A 147 25.71 -1.80 -3.54
CA ILE A 147 24.83 -2.94 -3.82
C ILE A 147 23.38 -2.57 -3.54
N PHE A 148 23.12 -1.94 -2.38
CA PHE A 148 21.78 -1.49 -2.06
C PHE A 148 21.32 -0.35 -2.98
N ALA A 149 22.18 0.57 -3.40
CA ALA A 149 21.80 1.62 -4.33
C ALA A 149 21.24 1.06 -5.64
N VAL A 150 21.89 0.05 -6.21
CA VAL A 150 21.48 -0.58 -7.49
C VAL A 150 20.10 -1.24 -7.35
N THR A 151 19.86 -1.94 -6.26
CA THR A 151 18.58 -2.66 -6.05
C THR A 151 17.51 -1.75 -5.48
N GLN A 152 17.85 -0.86 -4.58
CA GLN A 152 16.90 -0.12 -3.78
C GLN A 152 16.36 1.14 -4.46
N ILE A 153 17.14 1.78 -5.34
CA ILE A 153 16.62 2.94 -6.08
C ILE A 153 15.40 2.55 -6.94
N PRO A 154 15.43 1.49 -7.77
CA PRO A 154 14.25 1.03 -8.50
C PRO A 154 13.09 0.61 -7.57
N LEU A 155 13.41 -0.07 -6.47
CA LEU A 155 12.40 -0.50 -5.48
C LEU A 155 11.74 0.69 -4.79
N ALA A 156 12.50 1.71 -4.38
CA ALA A 156 11.99 2.92 -3.77
C ALA A 156 11.07 3.71 -4.73
N VAL A 157 11.41 3.75 -6.03
CA VAL A 157 10.53 4.35 -7.06
C VAL A 157 9.22 3.58 -7.15
N SER A 158 9.28 2.25 -7.23
CA SER A 158 8.08 1.41 -7.30
C SER A 158 7.23 1.50 -6.02
N GLU A 159 7.84 1.53 -4.84
CA GLU A 159 7.17 1.75 -3.56
C GLU A 159 6.48 3.12 -3.51
N GLY A 160 7.17 4.17 -3.97
CA GLY A 160 6.61 5.52 -4.06
C GLY A 160 5.37 5.58 -4.94
N LEU A 161 5.42 5.00 -6.14
CA LEU A 161 4.28 4.93 -7.07
C LEU A 161 3.11 4.12 -6.49
N LEU A 162 3.42 2.96 -5.92
CA LEU A 162 2.41 2.10 -5.30
C LEU A 162 1.75 2.77 -4.09
N THR A 163 2.53 3.46 -3.27
CA THR A 163 2.00 4.22 -2.13
C THR A 163 1.07 5.35 -2.58
N VAL A 164 1.41 6.07 -3.65
CA VAL A 164 0.53 7.08 -4.26
C VAL A 164 -0.77 6.44 -4.76
N LEU A 165 -0.69 5.29 -5.44
CA LEU A 165 -1.86 4.57 -5.92
C LEU A 165 -2.78 4.17 -4.74
N VAL A 166 -2.22 3.58 -3.68
CA VAL A 166 -2.98 3.18 -2.49
C VAL A 166 -3.64 4.39 -1.82
N VAL A 167 -2.91 5.50 -1.66
CA VAL A 167 -3.50 6.73 -1.08
C VAL A 167 -4.61 7.30 -1.96
N ARG A 168 -4.50 7.21 -3.30
CA ARG A 168 -5.58 7.60 -4.21
C ARG A 168 -6.82 6.73 -4.06
N LEU A 169 -6.65 5.41 -4.00
CA LEU A 169 -7.75 4.46 -3.78
C LEU A 169 -8.44 4.71 -2.43
N LEU A 170 -7.67 4.93 -1.38
CA LEU A 170 -8.19 5.29 -0.06
C LEU A 170 -8.93 6.65 -0.08
N ALA A 171 -8.45 7.61 -0.87
CA ALA A 171 -9.11 8.90 -1.04
C ALA A 171 -10.48 8.80 -1.73
N GLN A 172 -10.68 7.77 -2.56
CA GLN A 172 -11.96 7.48 -3.21
C GLN A 172 -12.91 6.73 -2.29
N SER A 173 -12.42 5.72 -1.57
CA SER A 173 -13.24 4.83 -0.73
C SER A 173 -13.45 5.34 0.70
N SER A 174 -12.47 6.03 1.29
CA SER A 174 -12.44 6.37 2.71
C SER A 174 -11.98 7.83 2.95
N ALA A 175 -12.48 8.77 2.14
CA ALA A 175 -12.09 10.18 2.20
C ALA A 175 -12.32 10.82 3.60
N GLY A 176 -13.40 10.42 4.31
CA GLY A 176 -13.71 10.89 5.64
C GLY A 176 -12.66 10.49 6.68
N GLU A 177 -12.18 9.24 6.61
CA GLU A 177 -11.13 8.75 7.51
C GLU A 177 -9.78 9.43 7.23
N LEU A 178 -9.41 9.59 5.96
CA LEU A 178 -8.18 10.30 5.61
C LEU A 178 -8.20 11.74 6.12
N ALA A 179 -9.34 12.41 6.02
CA ALA A 179 -9.50 13.76 6.56
C ALA A 179 -9.33 13.80 8.08
N ARG A 180 -9.87 12.82 8.82
CA ARG A 180 -9.68 12.66 10.27
C ARG A 180 -8.21 12.41 10.65
N LEU A 181 -7.49 11.64 9.84
CA LEU A 181 -6.05 11.41 9.99
C LEU A 181 -5.19 12.62 9.58
N GLY A 182 -5.82 13.68 9.09
CA GLY A 182 -5.16 14.93 8.69
C GLY A 182 -4.57 14.91 7.28
N VAL A 183 -4.92 13.92 6.47
CA VAL A 183 -4.50 13.83 5.06
C VAL A 183 -5.51 14.57 4.17
N ARG A 184 -5.10 15.71 3.62
CA ARG A 184 -5.96 16.57 2.78
C ARG A 184 -6.03 16.04 1.35
N THR A 185 -7.07 15.30 1.01
CA THR A 185 -7.22 14.58 -0.28
C THR A 185 -7.83 15.41 -1.43
N GLY A 186 -8.20 16.67 -1.18
CA GLY A 186 -8.93 17.51 -2.16
C GLY A 186 -8.26 17.63 -3.54
N GLY A 187 -6.92 17.61 -3.60
CA GLY A 187 -6.18 17.69 -4.86
C GLY A 187 -6.13 16.36 -5.65
N LEU A 188 -6.32 15.21 -5.00
CA LEU A 188 -6.32 13.90 -5.66
C LEU A 188 -7.68 13.60 -6.31
N ARG A 189 -8.79 14.08 -5.74
CA ARG A 189 -10.13 13.93 -6.30
C ARG A 189 -10.32 14.69 -7.60
N LYS A 190 -9.79 15.93 -7.69
CA LYS A 190 -9.86 16.73 -8.94
C LYS A 190 -9.15 16.05 -10.09
N ALA A 191 -7.96 15.53 -9.88
CA ALA A 191 -7.18 14.85 -10.91
C ALA A 191 -7.83 13.55 -11.42
N GLY A 192 -8.60 12.84 -10.56
CA GLY A 192 -9.38 11.66 -10.96
C GLY A 192 -10.56 12.01 -11.85
N THR A 193 -11.30 13.09 -11.53
CA THR A 193 -12.47 13.51 -12.29
C THR A 193 -12.08 14.11 -13.66
N GLU A 194 -10.96 14.81 -13.74
CA GLU A 194 -10.44 15.34 -15.02
C GLU A 194 -9.98 14.19 -15.95
N ALA A 195 -9.34 13.15 -15.42
CA ALA A 195 -8.90 11.98 -16.21
C ALA A 195 -10.08 11.11 -16.70
N GLU A 196 -11.16 10.99 -15.90
CA GLU A 196 -12.39 10.29 -16.34
C GLU A 196 -13.17 11.08 -17.38
N THR A 197 -13.16 12.42 -17.32
CA THR A 197 -13.83 13.27 -18.30
C THR A 197 -13.09 13.29 -19.64
N GLU A 198 -11.75 13.24 -19.62
CA GLU A 198 -10.93 13.22 -20.84
C GLU A 198 -11.01 11.87 -21.58
N ASN A 199 -11.16 10.76 -20.84
CA ASN A 199 -11.32 9.43 -21.42
C ASN A 199 -12.76 9.11 -21.84
N GLY A 200 -13.75 9.88 -21.38
CA GLY A 200 -15.17 9.73 -21.74
C GLY A 200 -15.61 10.49 -23.01
N THR A 201 -14.77 11.40 -23.50
CA THR A 201 -15.10 12.23 -24.68
C THR A 201 -14.61 11.65 -26.02
N ASP A 202 -13.83 10.56 -26.01
CA ASP A 202 -13.24 10.00 -27.24
C ASP A 202 -13.95 8.76 -27.80
N THR A 203 -15.11 8.35 -27.23
CA THR A 203 -15.90 7.22 -27.74
C THR A 203 -17.29 7.55 -28.22
N GLY A 204 -17.58 8.82 -28.57
CA GLY A 204 -18.91 9.27 -28.93
C GLY A 204 -19.03 10.08 -30.21
N ALA A 205 -18.28 9.74 -31.28
CA ALA A 205 -18.48 10.34 -32.60
C ALA A 205 -18.16 9.33 -33.69
N GLU A 206 -19.14 8.49 -34.03
CA GLU A 206 -19.46 8.08 -35.40
C GLU A 206 -20.65 7.09 -35.37
N ALA A 207 -21.74 7.51 -35.89
CA ALA A 207 -22.58 6.77 -36.85
C ALA A 207 -24.04 7.19 -36.78
N GLY A 208 -24.53 7.71 -37.88
CA GLY A 208 -25.89 7.46 -38.16
C GLY A 208 -26.71 8.59 -38.78
N THR A 209 -26.39 8.99 -39.99
CA THR A 209 -27.37 9.51 -40.93
C THR A 209 -28.27 8.39 -41.40
N GLY A 210 -29.58 8.55 -41.26
CA GLY A 210 -30.56 7.60 -41.79
C GLY A 210 -31.99 8.12 -41.66
N THR A 211 -32.42 8.76 -42.69
CA THR A 211 -33.75 9.24 -43.12
C THR A 211 -34.94 8.35 -42.82
N GLY A 212 -36.01 8.91 -42.24
CA GLY A 212 -37.39 9.08 -42.64
C GLY A 212 -38.33 7.88 -42.74
N PRO A 213 -39.62 8.14 -43.00
CA PRO A 213 -40.66 7.95 -42.02
C PRO A 213 -41.62 6.82 -42.44
N ASP A 214 -42.48 6.34 -41.58
CA ASP A 214 -43.93 6.17 -41.83
C ASP A 214 -44.62 5.10 -40.97
N THR A 215 -45.76 5.51 -40.47
CA THR A 215 -47.05 4.83 -40.28
C THR A 215 -47.15 3.46 -39.62
N GLY A 216 -48.11 3.39 -38.71
CA GLY A 216 -48.88 2.18 -38.49
C GLY A 216 -49.33 1.96 -37.05
N ALA A 217 -50.56 2.33 -36.80
CA ALA A 217 -51.39 2.01 -35.66
C ALA A 217 -51.53 0.48 -35.47
N GLU A 218 -51.73 0.03 -34.26
CA GLU A 218 -52.97 -0.58 -33.81
C GLU A 218 -52.81 -1.35 -32.48
N ALA A 219 -53.86 -1.32 -31.78
CA ALA A 219 -54.24 -1.83 -30.51
C ALA A 219 -54.16 -3.34 -30.37
N GLY A 220 -53.97 -3.84 -29.14
CA GLY A 220 -54.13 -5.22 -28.77
C GLY A 220 -54.15 -5.44 -27.28
N THR A 221 -55.32 -5.39 -26.68
CA THR A 221 -55.76 -5.81 -25.34
C THR A 221 -55.51 -7.29 -25.11
N GLY A 222 -55.18 -7.67 -23.86
CA GLY A 222 -55.26 -9.05 -23.41
C GLY A 222 -54.70 -9.29 -22.01
N THR A 223 -55.50 -9.10 -21.02
CA THR A 223 -55.89 -9.91 -19.84
C THR A 223 -54.92 -11.01 -19.38
N GLY A 224 -54.63 -10.95 -18.03
CA GLY A 224 -54.01 -12.00 -17.22
C GLY A 224 -54.86 -13.29 -17.04
N PRO A 225 -54.88 -13.99 -15.92
CA PRO A 225 -53.91 -14.15 -14.81
C PRO A 225 -53.61 -15.67 -14.50
N GLU A 226 -53.14 -15.95 -13.26
CA GLU A 226 -53.25 -17.20 -12.48
C GLU A 226 -52.00 -18.07 -12.35
N THR A 227 -51.50 -18.16 -11.12
CA THR A 227 -51.55 -19.14 -10.03
C THR A 227 -50.75 -20.47 -10.21
N GLY A 228 -50.12 -20.83 -9.09
CA GLY A 228 -49.62 -22.17 -8.73
C GLY A 228 -48.30 -22.07 -7.97
N ALA A 229 -48.15 -22.01 -6.74
CA ALA A 229 -48.35 -22.82 -5.55
C ALA A 229 -47.70 -24.21 -5.64
N GLU A 230 -46.93 -24.50 -4.64
CA GLU A 230 -46.60 -25.68 -3.84
C GLU A 230 -45.11 -25.97 -3.78
N ALA A 231 -44.45 -25.87 -2.63
CA ALA A 231 -44.42 -26.73 -1.45
C ALA A 231 -43.65 -28.06 -1.72
N GLY A 232 -42.60 -28.24 -0.95
CA GLY A 232 -41.83 -29.48 -0.87
C GLY A 232 -40.75 -29.41 0.21
N THR A 233 -41.16 -29.65 1.43
CA THR A 233 -40.40 -30.11 2.60
C THR A 233 -39.64 -31.40 2.28
N GLU A 234 -38.43 -31.59 2.81
CA GLU A 234 -38.08 -32.73 3.65
C GLU A 234 -36.66 -32.67 4.22
N THR A 235 -36.62 -32.74 5.47
CA THR A 235 -35.76 -33.28 6.49
C THR A 235 -34.89 -34.48 6.13
N ALA A 236 -33.65 -34.53 6.60
CA ALA A 236 -33.07 -35.69 7.31
C ALA A 236 -31.66 -35.33 7.86
N THR A 237 -31.53 -35.12 9.11
CA THR A 237 -30.81 -35.84 10.19
C THR A 237 -29.71 -36.84 9.73
N GLY A 238 -28.54 -36.67 10.28
CA GLY A 238 -27.45 -37.64 10.20
C GLY A 238 -26.32 -37.33 11.17
N THR A 239 -26.52 -37.72 12.37
CA THR A 239 -25.57 -37.87 13.51
C THR A 239 -24.37 -38.73 13.16
N GLY A 240 -23.20 -38.41 13.66
CA GLY A 240 -22.03 -39.28 13.61
C GLY A 240 -20.85 -38.74 14.40
N ALA A 241 -20.83 -39.08 15.64
CA ALA A 241 -19.77 -38.85 16.64
C ALA A 241 -18.57 -39.81 16.47
N VAL A 242 -17.52 -39.50 17.26
CA VAL A 242 -16.51 -40.38 17.88
C VAL A 242 -15.09 -40.32 17.28
N ALA A 243 -14.23 -39.64 18.02
CA ALA A 243 -13.05 -40.06 18.80
C ALA A 243 -11.82 -40.68 18.06
N ARG A 244 -10.73 -40.05 18.12
CA ARG A 244 -9.52 -40.38 18.91
C ARG A 244 -8.47 -39.29 18.75
#